data_a392cb3e72a9d4ab81ccc73602e157ea
#
_entry.id   a392cb3e72a9d4ab81ccc73602e157ea
#
_cell.length_a   1.000
_cell.length_b   1.000
_cell.length_c   1.000
_cell.angle_alpha   90.00
_cell.angle_beta   90.00
_cell.angle_gamma   90.00
#
_symmetry.space_group_name_H-M   'P 1'
#
loop_
_entity.id
_entity.type
_entity.pdbx_description
1 polymer ?
#
loop_
_entity_poly.entity_id
_entity_poly.type
_entity_poly.pdbx_seq_one_letter_code
_entity_poly.pdbx_strand_id
1 'polypeptide(L)'
;AAGGQQVVVGGMGTDEESALRDASGNAVERIVGTMVDSKTLVSNAVVALDTIYTKSQGFVTNQEILSQDERDGMVHVRARIDVNTNPDSQLMSNLNMIMSLNDPRIAVIVLKQNGQGQVTGHDTIAESALNDRLLSLGFTHVIDANIVSSLENAQLLNQIYNGSSGITSLGQSLGADYVVLGRTRAQSQGISLPDGKGGYEPTLLKTGNATLSAKIIKFDTGDIVGTFTSTAKGVENSEEMAEQKAIQQVSDEAAKKLEEKFRHFSSIAEAAVRMEVYTNDYGAVQQLVQDLRALPVVQNVYLREHQNGKAILSIETTERPDTLVQLLQRQTNLGLFIASVTANNIKLSVSR
;
A
#
# COMPACT_ATOMS: atom_id res chain seq x y z
N ALA A 1 12.65 -18.58 22.03
CA ALA A 1 12.91 -19.53 20.96
C ALA A 1 12.84 -18.79 19.63
N ALA A 2 13.91 -18.82 18.84
CA ALA A 2 13.98 -18.20 17.54
C ALA A 2 12.88 -18.80 16.64
N GLY A 3 11.96 -17.95 16.17
CA GLY A 3 10.87 -18.37 15.30
C GLY A 3 11.37 -18.63 13.88
N GLY A 4 11.95 -19.80 13.67
CA GLY A 4 12.30 -20.28 12.34
C GLY A 4 11.56 -21.57 12.06
N GLN A 5 11.02 -21.73 10.85
CA GLN A 5 10.51 -23.02 10.36
C GLN A 5 11.39 -23.53 9.24
N GLN A 6 11.65 -24.82 9.27
CA GLN A 6 12.42 -25.52 8.27
C GLN A 6 11.48 -26.35 7.39
N VAL A 7 11.68 -26.29 6.10
CA VAL A 7 10.91 -27.05 5.13
C VAL A 7 11.82 -27.63 4.04
N VAL A 8 11.47 -28.80 3.52
CA VAL A 8 12.12 -29.40 2.35
C VAL A 8 11.20 -29.21 1.16
N VAL A 9 11.69 -28.54 0.13
CA VAL A 9 10.94 -28.18 -1.07
C VAL A 9 11.77 -28.43 -2.32
N GLY A 10 11.06 -28.56 -3.45
CA GLY A 10 11.66 -28.56 -4.78
C GLY A 10 11.70 -27.17 -5.38
N GLY A 11 12.62 -26.96 -6.30
CA GLY A 11 12.69 -25.80 -7.15
C GLY A 11 13.33 -26.14 -8.50
N MET A 12 13.04 -25.35 -9.53
CA MET A 12 13.61 -25.53 -10.85
C MET A 12 14.01 -24.19 -11.46
N GLY A 13 15.04 -24.23 -12.30
CA GLY A 13 15.54 -23.05 -13.00
C GLY A 13 16.50 -23.42 -14.12
N THR A 14 17.01 -22.43 -14.81
CA THR A 14 17.99 -22.61 -15.89
C THR A 14 19.38 -22.94 -15.38
N ASP A 15 19.62 -22.65 -14.11
CA ASP A 15 20.86 -22.94 -13.37
C ASP A 15 20.55 -23.25 -11.91
N GLU A 16 21.58 -23.62 -11.15
CA GLU A 16 21.47 -23.96 -9.73
C GLU A 16 20.94 -22.77 -8.90
N GLU A 17 21.42 -21.55 -9.16
CA GLU A 17 21.03 -20.36 -8.41
C GLU A 17 19.54 -20.04 -8.62
N SER A 18 19.07 -20.09 -9.87
CA SER A 18 17.66 -19.88 -10.20
C SER A 18 16.76 -20.95 -9.60
N ALA A 19 17.21 -22.21 -9.64
CA ALA A 19 16.49 -23.35 -9.05
C ALA A 19 16.40 -23.23 -7.52
N LEU A 20 17.46 -22.80 -6.88
CA LEU A 20 17.48 -22.57 -5.43
C LEU A 20 16.60 -21.37 -5.03
N ARG A 21 16.58 -20.34 -5.85
CA ARG A 21 15.70 -19.17 -5.67
C ARG A 21 14.23 -19.59 -5.77
N ASP A 22 13.89 -20.40 -6.75
CA ASP A 22 12.53 -20.95 -6.91
C ASP A 22 12.14 -21.84 -5.71
N ALA A 23 13.05 -22.72 -5.25
CA ALA A 23 12.83 -23.52 -4.05
C ALA A 23 12.59 -22.64 -2.81
N SER A 24 13.35 -21.58 -2.67
CA SER A 24 13.20 -20.63 -1.55
C SER A 24 11.85 -19.91 -1.59
N GLY A 25 11.39 -19.49 -2.77
CA GLY A 25 10.06 -18.95 -2.97
C GLY A 25 8.95 -19.93 -2.59
N ASN A 26 9.08 -21.19 -3.02
CA ASN A 26 8.15 -22.27 -2.66
C ASN A 26 8.13 -22.56 -1.16
N ALA A 27 9.30 -22.49 -0.49
CA ALA A 27 9.40 -22.65 0.96
C ALA A 27 8.66 -21.52 1.72
N VAL A 28 8.89 -20.28 1.34
CA VAL A 28 8.23 -19.12 1.95
C VAL A 28 6.73 -19.19 1.74
N GLU A 29 6.27 -19.47 0.54
CA GLU A 29 4.85 -19.66 0.22
C GLU A 29 4.21 -20.74 1.07
N ARG A 30 4.85 -21.91 1.18
CA ARG A 30 4.33 -23.04 1.96
C ARG A 30 4.25 -22.72 3.45
N ILE A 31 5.26 -22.07 4.02
CA ILE A 31 5.30 -21.73 5.45
C ILE A 31 4.30 -20.63 5.76
N VAL A 32 4.26 -19.58 4.97
CA VAL A 32 3.31 -18.49 5.17
C VAL A 32 1.88 -18.98 4.93
N GLY A 33 1.65 -19.85 3.96
CA GLY A 33 0.34 -20.47 3.72
C GLY A 33 -0.19 -21.30 4.90
N THR A 34 0.69 -21.83 5.74
CA THR A 34 0.28 -22.54 6.97
C THR A 34 0.03 -21.59 8.15
N MET A 35 0.68 -20.42 8.17
CA MET A 35 0.55 -19.42 9.23
C MET A 35 -0.62 -18.47 9.00
N VAL A 36 -0.87 -18.12 7.75
CA VAL A 36 -2.06 -17.40 7.31
C VAL A 36 -3.09 -18.46 7.01
N ASP A 37 -4.27 -18.39 7.61
CA ASP A 37 -5.34 -19.33 7.36
C ASP A 37 -5.44 -19.60 5.85
N SER A 38 -5.29 -20.86 5.46
CA SER A 38 -5.13 -21.32 4.07
C SER A 38 -6.24 -20.87 3.10
N LYS A 39 -7.34 -20.33 3.64
CA LYS A 39 -8.45 -19.74 2.89
C LYS A 39 -8.19 -18.31 2.42
N THR A 40 -7.11 -17.66 2.88
CA THR A 40 -6.79 -16.25 2.60
C THR A 40 -5.73 -16.06 1.52
N LEU A 41 -5.07 -17.11 1.06
CA LEU A 41 -4.16 -17.03 -0.08
C LEU A 41 -4.98 -16.83 -1.37
N VAL A 42 -5.38 -15.60 -1.60
CA VAL A 42 -5.83 -15.16 -2.92
C VAL A 42 -4.64 -15.29 -3.87
N SER A 43 -4.85 -15.63 -5.13
CA SER A 43 -3.80 -15.74 -6.15
C SER A 43 -2.82 -14.55 -6.18
N ASN A 44 -3.29 -13.37 -5.78
CA ASN A 44 -2.48 -12.15 -5.67
C ASN A 44 -1.52 -12.15 -4.48
N ALA A 45 -1.81 -12.87 -3.39
CA ALA A 45 -0.91 -12.97 -2.24
C ALA A 45 0.36 -13.76 -2.58
N VAL A 46 0.27 -14.75 -3.47
CA VAL A 46 1.44 -15.51 -3.96
C VAL A 46 2.38 -14.59 -4.72
N VAL A 47 1.85 -13.73 -5.60
CA VAL A 47 2.66 -12.76 -6.36
C VAL A 47 3.27 -11.72 -5.43
N ALA A 48 2.52 -11.24 -4.43
CA ALA A 48 3.03 -10.31 -3.42
C ALA A 48 4.16 -10.95 -2.59
N LEU A 49 4.02 -12.21 -2.20
CA LEU A 49 5.05 -12.97 -1.51
C LEU A 49 6.33 -13.14 -2.34
N ASP A 50 6.19 -13.50 -3.60
CA ASP A 50 7.32 -13.65 -4.51
C ASP A 50 8.06 -12.31 -4.69
N THR A 51 7.33 -11.21 -4.84
CA THR A 51 7.90 -9.87 -4.93
C THR A 51 8.60 -9.45 -3.64
N ILE A 52 8.00 -9.70 -2.47
CA ILE A 52 8.61 -9.45 -1.16
C ILE A 52 9.88 -10.27 -1.02
N TYR A 53 9.83 -11.55 -1.36
CA TYR A 53 10.97 -12.45 -1.30
C TYR A 53 12.11 -11.98 -2.21
N THR A 54 11.83 -11.65 -3.45
CA THR A 54 12.83 -11.22 -4.44
C THR A 54 13.54 -9.94 -4.01
N LYS A 55 12.85 -9.02 -3.32
CA LYS A 55 13.41 -7.72 -2.90
C LYS A 55 13.99 -7.71 -1.49
N SER A 56 13.57 -8.64 -0.63
CA SER A 56 13.95 -8.67 0.78
C SER A 56 14.61 -10.01 1.10
N GLN A 57 15.81 -10.27 0.65
CA GLN A 57 16.56 -11.54 0.86
C GLN A 57 16.74 -11.96 2.34
N GLY A 58 16.10 -11.26 3.29
CA GLY A 58 16.24 -11.46 4.73
C GLY A 58 15.36 -12.54 5.36
N PHE A 59 14.51 -13.24 4.59
CA PHE A 59 13.56 -14.20 5.17
C PHE A 59 14.08 -15.62 5.20
N VAL A 60 14.92 -15.96 4.24
CA VAL A 60 15.60 -17.23 4.21
C VAL A 60 16.89 -17.08 5.01
N THR A 61 16.96 -17.77 6.15
CA THR A 61 18.11 -17.70 7.05
C THR A 61 19.15 -18.76 6.73
N ASN A 62 18.74 -19.86 6.10
CA ASN A 62 19.64 -20.92 5.65
C ASN A 62 19.07 -21.68 4.47
N GLN A 63 19.93 -22.14 3.57
CA GLN A 63 19.62 -22.94 2.40
C GLN A 63 20.62 -24.09 2.27
N GLU A 64 20.13 -25.32 2.12
CA GLU A 64 20.94 -26.48 1.90
C GLU A 64 20.35 -27.31 0.75
N ILE A 65 21.12 -27.51 -0.33
CA ILE A 65 20.73 -28.39 -1.42
C ILE A 65 20.93 -29.85 -0.98
N LEU A 66 19.85 -30.62 -0.98
CA LEU A 66 19.86 -32.02 -0.63
C LEU A 66 20.13 -32.92 -1.83
N SER A 67 19.59 -32.55 -2.99
CA SER A 67 19.79 -33.24 -4.25
C SER A 67 19.58 -32.30 -5.42
N GLN A 68 20.23 -32.61 -6.53
CA GLN A 68 20.15 -31.85 -7.77
C GLN A 68 20.19 -32.78 -8.96
N ASP A 69 19.36 -32.58 -9.94
CA ASP A 69 19.43 -33.26 -11.23
C ASP A 69 19.07 -32.30 -12.36
N GLU A 70 19.39 -32.67 -13.59
CA GLU A 70 19.09 -31.94 -14.78
C GLU A 70 18.13 -32.74 -15.65
N ARG A 71 17.01 -32.15 -16.01
CA ARG A 71 15.98 -32.74 -16.88
C ARG A 71 15.45 -31.69 -17.84
N ASP A 72 15.31 -32.09 -19.09
CA ASP A 72 14.73 -31.24 -20.13
C ASP A 72 15.41 -29.85 -20.26
N GLY A 73 16.72 -29.78 -19.99
CA GLY A 73 17.49 -28.55 -20.00
C GLY A 73 17.25 -27.62 -18.81
N MET A 74 16.60 -28.14 -17.76
CA MET A 74 16.34 -27.41 -16.53
C MET A 74 17.02 -28.11 -15.34
N VAL A 75 17.55 -27.30 -14.44
CA VAL A 75 18.09 -27.77 -13.16
C VAL A 75 16.94 -27.89 -12.15
N HIS A 76 16.83 -29.05 -11.54
CA HIS A 76 15.89 -29.34 -10.48
C HIS A 76 16.65 -29.55 -9.17
N VAL A 77 16.29 -28.82 -8.13
CA VAL A 77 16.87 -28.98 -6.80
C VAL A 77 15.82 -29.41 -5.81
N ARG A 78 16.25 -30.18 -4.84
CA ARG A 78 15.52 -30.41 -3.60
C ARG A 78 16.35 -29.81 -2.48
N ALA A 79 15.78 -28.86 -1.77
CA ALA A 79 16.51 -28.06 -0.79
C ALA A 79 15.79 -28.02 0.56
N ARG A 80 16.60 -27.98 1.61
CA ARG A 80 16.14 -27.65 2.95
C ARG A 80 16.31 -26.16 3.17
N ILE A 81 15.21 -25.49 3.45
CA ILE A 81 15.15 -24.04 3.57
C ILE A 81 14.65 -23.66 4.97
N ASP A 82 15.41 -22.82 5.64
CA ASP A 82 15.01 -22.22 6.92
C ASP A 82 14.43 -20.83 6.66
N VAL A 83 13.17 -20.63 7.05
CA VAL A 83 12.44 -19.37 6.88
C VAL A 83 12.20 -18.74 8.25
N ASN A 84 12.51 -17.46 8.38
CA ASN A 84 12.19 -16.69 9.58
C ASN A 84 10.69 -16.47 9.67
N THR A 85 10.06 -17.05 10.68
CA THR A 85 8.61 -16.99 10.92
C THR A 85 8.24 -16.11 12.12
N ASN A 86 9.19 -15.34 12.63
CA ASN A 86 8.90 -14.42 13.72
C ASN A 86 7.75 -13.48 13.30
N PRO A 87 6.65 -13.36 14.07
CA PRO A 87 5.56 -12.42 13.80
C PRO A 87 6.04 -10.97 13.66
N ASP A 88 7.14 -10.63 14.33
CA ASP A 88 7.78 -9.32 14.22
C ASP A 88 8.72 -9.22 13.00
N SER A 89 8.83 -10.28 12.18
CA SER A 89 9.63 -10.21 10.98
C SER A 89 9.00 -9.24 9.96
N GLN A 90 9.85 -8.56 9.22
CA GLN A 90 9.43 -7.59 8.21
C GLN A 90 8.57 -8.24 7.12
N LEU A 91 8.82 -9.50 6.78
CA LEU A 91 8.02 -10.29 5.84
C LEU A 91 6.56 -10.38 6.30
N MET A 92 6.35 -10.88 7.50
CA MET A 92 5.00 -11.08 8.03
C MET A 92 4.27 -9.76 8.15
N SER A 93 4.96 -8.72 8.62
CA SER A 93 4.40 -7.38 8.71
C SER A 93 4.00 -6.80 7.35
N ASN A 94 4.86 -6.93 6.33
CA ASN A 94 4.55 -6.46 4.98
C ASN A 94 3.41 -7.28 4.35
N LEU A 95 3.44 -8.59 4.51
CA LEU A 95 2.40 -9.47 3.99
C LEU A 95 1.04 -9.15 4.61
N ASN A 96 0.97 -9.01 5.93
CA ASN A 96 -0.27 -8.64 6.62
C ASN A 96 -0.80 -7.29 6.14
N MET A 97 0.06 -6.30 5.96
CA MET A 97 -0.31 -5.00 5.42
C MET A 97 -0.94 -5.12 4.02
N ILE A 98 -0.29 -5.83 3.10
CA ILE A 98 -0.75 -5.99 1.73
C ILE A 98 -2.08 -6.77 1.68
N MET A 99 -2.20 -7.84 2.47
CA MET A 99 -3.41 -8.65 2.53
C MET A 99 -4.57 -7.91 3.16
N SER A 100 -4.35 -7.14 4.23
CA SER A 100 -5.38 -6.30 4.87
C SER A 100 -5.97 -5.27 3.91
N LEU A 101 -5.19 -4.82 2.94
CA LEU A 101 -5.59 -3.88 1.91
C LEU A 101 -6.03 -4.55 0.61
N ASN A 102 -6.03 -5.88 0.54
CA ASN A 102 -6.37 -6.68 -0.63
C ASN A 102 -5.50 -6.41 -1.86
N ASP A 103 -4.18 -6.34 -1.66
CA ASP A 103 -3.19 -6.04 -2.71
C ASP A 103 -3.64 -4.88 -3.62
N PRO A 104 -3.72 -3.66 -3.08
CA PRO A 104 -4.39 -2.56 -3.72
C PRO A 104 -3.63 -2.02 -4.93
N ARG A 105 -4.35 -1.43 -5.85
CA ARG A 105 -3.78 -0.62 -6.93
C ARG A 105 -3.52 0.79 -6.39
N ILE A 106 -2.26 1.20 -6.40
CA ILE A 106 -1.82 2.49 -5.82
C ILE A 106 -1.22 3.35 -6.91
N ALA A 107 -1.75 4.56 -7.08
CA ALA A 107 -1.14 5.58 -7.92
C ALA A 107 -0.43 6.61 -7.04
N VAL A 108 0.79 6.98 -7.41
CA VAL A 108 1.56 8.04 -6.76
C VAL A 108 1.71 9.20 -7.72
N ILE A 109 1.23 10.36 -7.32
CA ILE A 109 1.30 11.60 -8.10
C ILE A 109 1.87 12.68 -7.20
N VAL A 110 2.99 13.26 -7.58
CA VAL A 110 3.62 14.36 -6.85
C VAL A 110 3.80 15.53 -7.80
N LEU A 111 3.18 16.66 -7.45
CA LEU A 111 3.23 17.88 -8.24
C LEU A 111 4.39 18.76 -7.76
N LYS A 112 5.13 19.32 -8.70
CA LYS A 112 6.20 20.26 -8.43
C LYS A 112 5.66 21.68 -8.43
N GLN A 113 5.94 22.43 -7.37
CA GLN A 113 5.62 23.85 -7.26
C GLN A 113 6.88 24.71 -7.30
N ASN A 114 6.76 25.88 -7.94
CA ASN A 114 7.81 26.91 -7.90
C ASN A 114 7.77 27.70 -6.58
N GLY A 115 8.67 28.69 -6.45
CA GLY A 115 8.75 29.56 -5.27
C GLY A 115 7.47 30.36 -4.96
N GLN A 116 6.61 30.59 -5.95
CA GLN A 116 5.33 31.28 -5.82
C GLN A 116 4.16 30.31 -5.53
N GLY A 117 4.41 29.01 -5.43
CA GLY A 117 3.38 28.00 -5.20
C GLY A 117 2.60 27.58 -6.46
N GLN A 118 3.06 27.98 -7.64
CA GLN A 118 2.45 27.56 -8.89
C GLN A 118 2.95 26.17 -9.29
N VAL A 119 2.04 25.31 -9.73
CA VAL A 119 2.39 23.98 -10.23
C VAL A 119 3.05 24.09 -11.60
N THR A 120 4.24 23.52 -11.73
CA THR A 120 5.02 23.51 -12.96
C THR A 120 5.07 22.18 -13.68
N GLY A 121 4.53 21.13 -13.05
CA GLY A 121 4.48 19.76 -13.59
C GLY A 121 4.57 18.72 -12.49
N HIS A 122 5.02 17.53 -12.86
CA HIS A 122 5.26 16.43 -11.93
C HIS A 122 6.69 16.48 -11.37
N ASP A 123 6.83 16.10 -10.11
CA ASP A 123 8.12 15.82 -9.50
C ASP A 123 8.46 14.33 -9.64
N THR A 124 9.20 14.01 -10.70
CA THR A 124 9.54 12.62 -11.04
C THR A 124 10.51 11.99 -10.05
N ILE A 125 11.37 12.77 -9.38
CA ILE A 125 12.28 12.29 -8.33
C ILE A 125 11.46 11.81 -7.14
N ALA A 126 10.51 12.61 -6.69
CA ALA A 126 9.63 12.27 -5.59
C ALA A 126 8.72 11.08 -5.92
N GLU A 127 8.10 11.07 -7.11
CA GLU A 127 7.27 9.96 -7.56
C GLU A 127 8.04 8.65 -7.60
N SER A 128 9.26 8.65 -8.14
CA SER A 128 10.12 7.47 -8.18
C SER A 128 10.48 6.96 -6.79
N ALA A 129 10.86 7.84 -5.86
CA ALA A 129 11.22 7.46 -4.50
C ALA A 129 10.04 6.80 -3.76
N LEU A 130 8.83 7.35 -3.90
CA LEU A 130 7.63 6.81 -3.29
C LEU A 130 7.20 5.48 -3.94
N ASN A 131 7.25 5.39 -5.26
CA ASN A 131 6.98 4.15 -6.00
C ASN A 131 7.96 3.04 -5.62
N ASP A 132 9.25 3.33 -5.57
CA ASP A 132 10.28 2.37 -5.18
C ASP A 132 10.06 1.85 -3.77
N ARG A 133 9.61 2.71 -2.86
CA ARG A 133 9.29 2.30 -1.49
C ARG A 133 8.10 1.33 -1.46
N LEU A 134 7.02 1.64 -2.16
CA LEU A 134 5.84 0.77 -2.24
C LEU A 134 6.19 -0.58 -2.87
N LEU A 135 6.95 -0.59 -3.96
CA LEU A 135 7.41 -1.82 -4.59
C LEU A 135 8.33 -2.63 -3.67
N SER A 136 9.22 -1.98 -2.90
CA SER A 136 10.09 -2.66 -1.94
C SER A 136 9.33 -3.29 -0.77
N LEU A 137 8.16 -2.78 -0.43
CA LEU A 137 7.26 -3.35 0.58
C LEU A 137 6.49 -4.57 0.07
N GLY A 138 6.47 -4.79 -1.25
CA GLY A 138 5.82 -5.92 -1.89
C GLY A 138 4.49 -5.60 -2.58
N PHE A 139 4.05 -4.34 -2.61
CA PHE A 139 2.88 -3.97 -3.41
C PHE A 139 3.15 -4.26 -4.89
N THR A 140 2.25 -4.99 -5.55
CA THR A 140 2.44 -5.47 -6.93
C THR A 140 1.80 -4.57 -7.96
N HIS A 141 0.82 -3.76 -7.56
CA HIS A 141 0.02 -2.92 -8.45
C HIS A 141 0.29 -1.44 -8.22
N VAL A 142 1.55 -1.03 -8.33
CA VAL A 142 1.94 0.38 -8.34
C VAL A 142 1.75 0.91 -9.76
N ILE A 143 0.84 1.86 -9.92
CA ILE A 143 0.42 2.39 -11.22
C ILE A 143 1.41 3.46 -11.67
N ASP A 144 1.84 3.39 -12.92
CA ASP A 144 2.66 4.44 -13.53
C ASP A 144 1.81 5.70 -13.75
N ALA A 145 2.18 6.78 -13.05
CA ALA A 145 1.50 8.06 -13.11
C ALA A 145 1.75 8.84 -14.42
N ASN A 146 2.61 8.36 -15.31
CA ASN A 146 2.86 8.98 -16.62
C ASN A 146 1.59 9.07 -17.50
N ILE A 147 0.55 8.32 -17.17
CA ILE A 147 -0.78 8.43 -17.80
C ILE A 147 -1.41 9.82 -17.59
N VAL A 148 -0.95 10.61 -16.58
CA VAL A 148 -1.50 11.92 -16.19
C VAL A 148 -0.46 13.03 -16.33
N SER A 149 0.48 12.91 -17.25
CA SER A 149 1.70 13.74 -17.31
C SER A 149 1.55 15.12 -17.99
N SER A 150 0.35 15.57 -18.36
CA SER A 150 0.18 16.91 -18.93
C SER A 150 0.08 17.99 -17.85
N LEU A 151 0.54 19.23 -18.17
CA LEU A 151 0.43 20.38 -17.27
C LEU A 151 -1.03 20.72 -16.92
N GLU A 152 -1.95 20.54 -17.84
CA GLU A 152 -3.39 20.70 -17.62
C GLU A 152 -3.91 19.76 -16.53
N ASN A 153 -3.50 18.51 -16.59
CA ASN A 153 -3.84 17.52 -15.58
C ASN A 153 -3.17 17.85 -14.24
N ALA A 154 -1.95 18.35 -14.23
CA ALA A 154 -1.27 18.79 -13.01
C ALA A 154 -2.02 19.93 -12.30
N GLN A 155 -2.58 20.88 -13.03
CA GLN A 155 -3.41 21.94 -12.45
C GLN A 155 -4.72 21.41 -11.87
N LEU A 156 -5.39 20.50 -12.56
CA LEU A 156 -6.59 19.83 -12.06
C LEU A 156 -6.28 19.02 -10.78
N LEU A 157 -5.18 18.29 -10.77
CA LEU A 157 -4.72 17.54 -9.61
C LEU A 157 -4.41 18.44 -8.41
N ASN A 158 -3.85 19.62 -8.64
CA ASN A 158 -3.63 20.61 -7.59
C ASN A 158 -4.94 21.13 -7.01
N GLN A 159 -5.97 21.34 -7.83
CA GLN A 159 -7.31 21.68 -7.35
C GLN A 159 -7.90 20.57 -6.50
N ILE A 160 -7.76 19.33 -6.91
CA ILE A 160 -8.19 18.15 -6.13
C ILE A 160 -7.43 18.10 -4.79
N TYR A 161 -6.13 18.33 -4.80
CA TYR A 161 -5.32 18.39 -3.56
C TYR A 161 -5.84 19.47 -2.60
N ASN A 162 -6.28 20.60 -3.09
CA ASN A 162 -6.82 21.70 -2.30
C ASN A 162 -8.27 21.48 -1.82
N GLY A 163 -8.87 20.32 -2.09
CA GLY A 163 -10.22 19.98 -1.64
C GLY A 163 -11.33 20.23 -2.64
N SER A 164 -11.00 20.55 -3.90
CA SER A 164 -12.00 20.67 -4.97
C SER A 164 -12.57 19.29 -5.36
N SER A 165 -13.79 19.26 -5.87
CA SER A 165 -14.44 18.06 -6.39
C SER A 165 -13.66 17.46 -7.58
N GLY A 166 -13.80 16.16 -7.84
CA GLY A 166 -13.22 15.49 -8.99
C GLY A 166 -12.32 14.29 -8.66
N ILE A 167 -12.13 13.98 -7.38
CA ILE A 167 -11.31 12.86 -6.96
C ILE A 167 -11.85 11.52 -7.46
N THR A 168 -13.18 11.37 -7.50
CA THR A 168 -13.85 10.15 -7.96
C THR A 168 -13.57 9.88 -9.44
N SER A 169 -13.56 10.92 -10.28
CA SER A 169 -13.24 10.79 -11.71
C SER A 169 -11.78 10.41 -11.94
N LEU A 170 -10.86 10.97 -11.13
CA LEU A 170 -9.43 10.68 -11.24
C LEU A 170 -9.13 9.21 -11.04
N GLY A 171 -9.63 8.63 -9.98
CA GLY A 171 -9.30 7.26 -9.70
C GLY A 171 -10.02 6.28 -10.61
N GLN A 172 -11.25 6.58 -11.09
CA GLN A 172 -11.88 5.78 -12.14
C GLN A 172 -11.01 5.73 -13.39
N SER A 173 -10.42 6.86 -13.77
CA SER A 173 -9.51 6.92 -14.94
C SER A 173 -8.20 6.18 -14.69
N LEU A 174 -7.69 6.17 -13.45
CA LEU A 174 -6.46 5.47 -13.06
C LEU A 174 -6.71 3.99 -12.71
N GLY A 175 -7.94 3.61 -12.39
CA GLY A 175 -8.25 2.29 -11.85
C GLY A 175 -7.56 2.02 -10.51
N ALA A 176 -7.32 3.06 -9.71
CA ALA A 176 -6.61 2.98 -8.45
C ALA A 176 -7.55 2.79 -7.27
N ASP A 177 -7.14 1.99 -6.28
CA ASP A 177 -7.82 1.87 -4.98
C ASP A 177 -7.39 2.98 -4.02
N TYR A 178 -6.12 3.39 -4.09
CA TYR A 178 -5.54 4.50 -3.36
C TYR A 178 -4.75 5.41 -4.28
N VAL A 179 -4.84 6.71 -4.02
CA VAL A 179 -4.01 7.72 -4.67
C VAL A 179 -3.20 8.45 -3.61
N VAL A 180 -1.88 8.42 -3.77
CA VAL A 180 -0.96 9.25 -3.00
C VAL A 180 -0.74 10.52 -3.81
N LEU A 181 -1.38 11.60 -3.39
CA LEU A 181 -1.30 12.89 -4.06
C LEU A 181 -0.48 13.86 -3.23
N GLY A 182 0.66 14.27 -3.75
CA GLY A 182 1.61 15.12 -3.07
C GLY A 182 2.02 16.35 -3.85
N ARG A 183 2.71 17.23 -3.17
CA ARG A 183 3.34 18.43 -3.71
C ARG A 183 4.72 18.63 -3.13
N THR A 184 5.67 18.99 -3.98
CA THR A 184 7.00 19.43 -3.58
C THR A 184 7.19 20.91 -3.84
N ARG A 185 7.98 21.54 -3.00
CA ARG A 185 8.47 22.91 -3.19
C ARG A 185 9.90 22.97 -2.72
N ALA A 186 10.79 23.52 -3.54
CA ALA A 186 12.18 23.73 -3.18
C ALA A 186 12.58 25.17 -3.43
N GLN A 187 13.49 25.65 -2.59
CA GLN A 187 14.09 26.98 -2.70
C GLN A 187 15.56 26.87 -2.31
N SER A 188 16.39 27.69 -2.89
CA SER A 188 17.81 27.77 -2.57
C SER A 188 18.21 29.17 -2.11
N GLN A 189 19.29 29.21 -1.34
CA GLN A 189 19.92 30.44 -0.91
C GLN A 189 21.43 30.27 -0.79
N GLY A 190 22.15 31.34 -0.97
CA GLY A 190 23.61 31.38 -0.77
C GLY A 190 24.01 31.17 0.69
N ILE A 191 25.12 30.53 0.90
CA ILE A 191 25.73 30.38 2.22
C ILE A 191 26.82 31.43 2.37
N SER A 192 26.79 32.22 3.44
CA SER A 192 27.86 33.17 3.82
C SER A 192 28.46 32.71 5.15
N LEU A 193 29.77 32.81 5.26
CA LEU A 193 30.51 32.45 6.47
C LEU A 193 31.06 33.71 7.13
N PRO A 194 31.26 33.72 8.47
CA PRO A 194 31.87 34.82 9.18
C PRO A 194 33.26 35.09 8.64
N ASP A 195 33.60 36.36 8.39
CA ASP A 195 34.92 36.81 7.85
C ASP A 195 35.98 37.00 8.93
N GLY A 196 35.66 36.75 10.19
CA GLY A 196 36.54 36.95 11.34
C GLY A 196 36.75 38.42 11.72
N LYS A 197 36.12 39.36 11.02
CA LYS A 197 36.21 40.83 11.25
C LYS A 197 34.88 41.44 11.68
N GLY A 198 33.88 40.55 11.95
CA GLY A 198 32.54 40.96 12.35
C GLY A 198 31.55 41.07 11.18
N GLY A 199 31.97 40.69 9.97
CA GLY A 199 31.13 40.60 8.77
C GLY A 199 30.93 39.15 8.29
N TYR A 200 30.34 39.02 7.11
CA TYR A 200 30.10 37.72 6.44
C TYR A 200 30.59 37.80 5.00
N GLU A 201 31.30 36.76 4.57
CA GLU A 201 31.71 36.59 3.18
C GLU A 201 30.87 35.53 2.49
N PRO A 202 30.30 35.80 1.28
CA PRO A 202 29.57 34.81 0.53
C PRO A 202 30.49 33.67 0.07
N THR A 203 30.04 32.46 0.16
CA THR A 203 30.72 31.29 -0.37
C THR A 203 30.16 30.88 -1.72
N LEU A 204 30.81 29.93 -2.39
CA LEU A 204 30.29 29.31 -3.60
C LEU A 204 29.15 28.31 -3.29
N LEU A 205 28.97 27.97 -2.01
CA LEU A 205 27.99 26.99 -1.60
C LEU A 205 26.55 27.57 -1.55
N LYS A 206 25.61 26.76 -1.95
CA LYS A 206 24.17 27.01 -1.89
C LYS A 206 23.51 25.98 -1.00
N THR A 207 22.52 26.39 -0.23
CA THR A 207 21.66 25.46 0.48
C THR A 207 20.30 25.43 -0.19
N GLY A 208 19.83 24.24 -0.54
CA GLY A 208 18.46 23.98 -0.98
C GLY A 208 17.61 23.54 0.20
N ASN A 209 16.39 24.04 0.30
CA ASN A 209 15.39 23.60 1.26
C ASN A 209 14.21 23.06 0.49
N ALA A 210 13.77 21.84 0.80
CA ALA A 210 12.64 21.20 0.15
C ALA A 210 11.59 20.78 1.17
N THR A 211 10.35 20.88 0.77
CA THR A 211 9.18 20.36 1.50
C THR A 211 8.38 19.47 0.58
N LEU A 212 7.93 18.32 1.08
CA LEU A 212 6.98 17.44 0.41
C LEU A 212 5.81 17.21 1.34
N SER A 213 4.61 17.53 0.88
CA SER A 213 3.34 17.26 1.58
C SER A 213 2.49 16.33 0.72
N ALA A 214 1.85 15.34 1.32
CA ALA A 214 1.02 14.39 0.60
C ALA A 214 -0.21 13.98 1.40
N LYS A 215 -1.24 13.54 0.66
CA LYS A 215 -2.46 12.93 1.16
C LYS A 215 -2.58 11.54 0.53
N ILE A 216 -2.96 10.57 1.33
CA ILE A 216 -3.35 9.25 0.85
C ILE A 216 -4.88 9.22 0.83
N ILE A 217 -5.44 9.01 -0.34
CA ILE A 217 -6.88 9.09 -0.56
C ILE A 217 -7.37 7.71 -0.96
N LYS A 218 -8.34 7.21 -0.19
CA LYS A 218 -9.07 6.00 -0.55
C LYS A 218 -10.09 6.37 -1.62
N PHE A 219 -9.93 5.74 -2.77
CA PHE A 219 -10.55 6.24 -3.98
C PHE A 219 -12.06 6.03 -4.04
N ASP A 220 -12.55 4.86 -3.61
CA ASP A 220 -13.97 4.49 -3.65
C ASP A 220 -14.84 5.39 -2.74
N THR A 221 -14.29 5.87 -1.63
CA THR A 221 -15.00 6.73 -0.67
C THR A 221 -14.60 8.20 -0.74
N GLY A 222 -13.45 8.52 -1.34
CA GLY A 222 -12.87 9.85 -1.31
C GLY A 222 -12.27 10.25 0.04
N ASP A 223 -12.20 9.32 0.99
CA ASP A 223 -11.67 9.58 2.32
C ASP A 223 -10.15 9.77 2.30
N ILE A 224 -9.68 10.75 3.06
CA ILE A 224 -8.26 10.90 3.36
C ILE A 224 -7.92 9.93 4.50
N VAL A 225 -7.14 8.90 4.19
CA VAL A 225 -6.74 7.88 5.16
C VAL A 225 -5.40 8.16 5.82
N GLY A 226 -4.65 9.13 5.30
CA GLY A 226 -3.39 9.57 5.87
C GLY A 226 -2.88 10.84 5.21
N THR A 227 -2.13 11.62 5.98
CA THR A 227 -1.41 12.81 5.51
C THR A 227 -0.01 12.80 6.10
N PHE A 228 0.96 13.31 5.37
CA PHE A 228 2.31 13.48 5.89
C PHE A 228 3.02 14.65 5.21
N THR A 229 3.96 15.21 5.94
CA THR A 229 4.84 16.29 5.45
C THR A 229 6.26 16.00 5.88
N SER A 230 7.21 16.21 4.99
CA SER A 230 8.64 16.10 5.22
C SER A 230 9.35 17.34 4.75
N THR A 231 10.48 17.65 5.38
CA THR A 231 11.37 18.74 4.99
C THR A 231 12.82 18.22 4.96
N ALA A 232 13.62 18.71 4.03
CA ALA A 232 15.02 18.34 3.94
C ALA A 232 15.84 19.48 3.36
N LYS A 233 17.15 19.39 3.54
CA LYS A 233 18.14 20.36 3.02
C LYS A 233 19.18 19.63 2.19
N GLY A 234 19.70 20.33 1.18
CA GLY A 234 20.84 19.89 0.39
C GLY A 234 21.82 21.03 0.23
N VAL A 235 23.12 20.74 0.26
CA VAL A 235 24.18 21.74 0.05
C VAL A 235 24.98 21.33 -1.17
N GLU A 236 25.10 22.25 -2.13
CA GLU A 236 25.80 22.05 -3.38
C GLU A 236 26.39 23.37 -3.90
N ASN A 237 27.15 23.30 -5.01
CA ASN A 237 27.81 24.45 -5.60
C ASN A 237 26.90 25.32 -6.48
N SER A 238 25.74 24.85 -6.84
CA SER A 238 24.74 25.58 -7.61
C SER A 238 23.35 25.50 -6.95
N GLU A 239 22.52 26.48 -7.27
CA GLU A 239 21.13 26.52 -6.75
C GLU A 239 20.33 25.30 -7.20
N GLU A 240 20.43 24.96 -8.48
CA GLU A 240 19.72 23.81 -9.06
C GLU A 240 20.13 22.48 -8.40
N MET A 241 21.44 22.25 -8.25
CA MET A 241 21.95 21.03 -7.62
C MET A 241 21.58 20.96 -6.12
N ALA A 242 21.61 22.09 -5.42
CA ALA A 242 21.20 22.15 -4.02
C ALA A 242 19.71 21.85 -3.84
N GLU A 243 18.87 22.39 -4.71
CA GLU A 243 17.43 22.09 -4.73
C GLU A 243 17.16 20.62 -5.08
N GLN A 244 17.81 20.08 -6.10
CA GLN A 244 17.69 18.68 -6.50
C GLN A 244 18.09 17.72 -5.38
N LYS A 245 19.20 18.01 -4.69
CA LYS A 245 19.64 17.21 -3.54
C LYS A 245 18.64 17.28 -2.39
N ALA A 246 18.08 18.45 -2.11
CA ALA A 246 17.04 18.63 -1.10
C ALA A 246 15.77 17.84 -1.47
N ILE A 247 15.36 17.86 -2.73
CA ILE A 247 14.22 17.06 -3.23
C ILE A 247 14.48 15.56 -3.07
N GLN A 248 15.71 15.09 -3.41
CA GLN A 248 16.06 13.69 -3.23
C GLN A 248 15.95 13.27 -1.75
N GLN A 249 16.50 14.07 -0.85
CA GLN A 249 16.46 13.77 0.58
C GLN A 249 15.04 13.84 1.17
N VAL A 250 14.27 14.86 0.80
CA VAL A 250 12.87 14.97 1.29
C VAL A 250 12.02 13.84 0.75
N SER A 251 12.28 13.37 -0.46
CA SER A 251 11.57 12.25 -1.07
C SER A 251 11.84 10.94 -0.34
N ASP A 252 13.09 10.70 0.06
CA ASP A 252 13.49 9.53 0.84
C ASP A 252 12.84 9.54 2.24
N GLU A 253 12.80 10.70 2.90
CA GLU A 253 12.10 10.85 4.18
C GLU A 253 10.58 10.69 4.04
N ALA A 254 10.01 11.24 2.98
CA ALA A 254 8.59 11.08 2.66
C ALA A 254 8.22 9.61 2.40
N ALA A 255 9.09 8.86 1.73
CA ALA A 255 8.90 7.43 1.48
C ALA A 255 8.78 6.62 2.78
N LYS A 256 9.59 6.93 3.79
CA LYS A 256 9.48 6.32 5.12
C LYS A 256 8.15 6.64 5.79
N LYS A 257 7.71 7.89 5.71
CA LYS A 257 6.42 8.32 6.27
C LYS A 257 5.24 7.70 5.52
N LEU A 258 5.34 7.54 4.21
CA LEU A 258 4.34 6.82 3.41
C LEU A 258 4.17 5.39 3.92
N GLU A 259 5.27 4.66 4.12
CA GLU A 259 5.25 3.32 4.70
C GLU A 259 4.56 3.29 6.06
N GLU A 260 4.93 4.19 6.98
CA GLU A 260 4.32 4.28 8.31
C GLU A 260 2.81 4.50 8.23
N LYS A 261 2.36 5.36 7.32
CA LYS A 261 0.92 5.63 7.12
C LYS A 261 0.19 4.42 6.57
N PHE A 262 0.75 3.72 5.58
CA PHE A 262 0.15 2.49 5.06
C PHE A 262 0.07 1.39 6.12
N ARG A 263 1.11 1.22 6.95
CA ARG A 263 1.08 0.28 8.08
C ARG A 263 -0.01 0.64 9.09
N HIS A 264 -0.17 1.93 9.39
CA HIS A 264 -1.16 2.40 10.35
C HIS A 264 -2.58 2.15 9.85
N PHE A 265 -2.94 2.62 8.65
CA PHE A 265 -4.31 2.45 8.20
C PHE A 265 -4.66 1.00 7.78
N SER A 266 -3.67 0.19 7.38
CA SER A 266 -3.89 -1.24 7.16
C SER A 266 -4.26 -1.97 8.45
N SER A 267 -3.65 -1.62 9.58
CA SER A 267 -4.00 -2.19 10.88
C SER A 267 -5.42 -1.85 11.32
N ILE A 268 -5.92 -0.69 10.94
CA ILE A 268 -7.32 -0.29 11.17
C ILE A 268 -8.27 -1.03 10.21
N ALA A 269 -7.90 -1.17 8.94
CA ALA A 269 -8.68 -1.88 7.93
C ALA A 269 -8.86 -3.37 8.26
N GLU A 270 -7.86 -4.00 8.89
CA GLU A 270 -7.92 -5.39 9.35
C GLU A 270 -9.03 -5.64 10.39
N ALA A 271 -9.40 -4.62 11.14
CA ALA A 271 -10.42 -4.71 12.20
C ALA A 271 -11.85 -4.39 11.73
N ALA A 272 -12.04 -3.94 10.49
CA ALA A 272 -13.35 -3.50 10.00
C ALA A 272 -13.64 -4.01 8.58
N VAL A 273 -14.86 -4.55 8.41
CA VAL A 273 -15.41 -4.89 7.10
C VAL A 273 -16.45 -3.84 6.73
N ARG A 274 -16.33 -3.29 5.52
CA ARG A 274 -17.33 -2.39 4.96
C ARG A 274 -18.40 -3.19 4.22
N MET A 275 -19.67 -2.86 4.46
CA MET A 275 -20.79 -3.47 3.74
C MET A 275 -21.62 -2.36 3.08
N GLU A 276 -21.76 -2.44 1.77
CA GLU A 276 -22.66 -1.58 0.99
C GLU A 276 -23.96 -2.35 0.75
N VAL A 277 -25.05 -1.82 1.25
CA VAL A 277 -26.39 -2.44 1.20
C VAL A 277 -27.30 -1.62 0.30
N TYR A 278 -27.76 -2.22 -0.79
CA TYR A 278 -28.66 -1.59 -1.74
C TYR A 278 -30.08 -1.99 -1.44
N THR A 279 -30.87 -1.05 -0.93
CA THR A 279 -32.30 -1.19 -0.64
C THR A 279 -32.93 0.18 -0.37
N ASN A 280 -34.20 0.34 -0.75
CA ASN A 280 -35.01 1.51 -0.37
C ASN A 280 -35.75 1.29 0.96
N ASP A 281 -35.70 0.09 1.52
CA ASP A 281 -36.37 -0.27 2.77
C ASP A 281 -35.43 -0.07 3.96
N TYR A 282 -35.59 1.04 4.67
CA TYR A 282 -34.82 1.31 5.89
C TYR A 282 -35.04 0.26 6.98
N GLY A 283 -36.25 -0.29 7.06
CA GLY A 283 -36.51 -1.37 8.02
C GLY A 283 -35.72 -2.63 7.73
N ALA A 284 -35.46 -2.94 6.45
CA ALA A 284 -34.59 -4.04 6.07
C ALA A 284 -33.12 -3.77 6.49
N VAL A 285 -32.64 -2.52 6.38
CA VAL A 285 -31.32 -2.13 6.86
C VAL A 285 -31.20 -2.33 8.37
N GLN A 286 -32.19 -1.90 9.13
CA GLN A 286 -32.21 -2.06 10.59
C GLN A 286 -32.22 -3.54 10.99
N GLN A 287 -32.99 -4.36 10.31
CA GLN A 287 -33.03 -5.82 10.56
C GLN A 287 -31.66 -6.44 10.24
N LEU A 288 -31.04 -6.05 9.14
CA LEU A 288 -29.70 -6.53 8.77
C LEU A 288 -28.65 -6.18 9.82
N VAL A 289 -28.69 -4.95 10.37
CA VAL A 289 -27.81 -4.52 11.46
C VAL A 289 -28.00 -5.39 12.70
N GLN A 290 -29.24 -5.69 13.06
CA GLN A 290 -29.53 -6.56 14.20
C GLN A 290 -29.06 -8.00 13.96
N ASP A 291 -29.27 -8.53 12.78
CA ASP A 291 -28.83 -9.88 12.41
C ASP A 291 -27.30 -10.00 12.42
N LEU A 292 -26.59 -8.96 11.94
CA LEU A 292 -25.14 -8.89 12.03
C LEU A 292 -24.64 -8.82 13.48
N ARG A 293 -25.27 -7.99 14.32
CA ARG A 293 -24.91 -7.88 15.75
C ARG A 293 -25.15 -9.17 16.53
N ALA A 294 -26.07 -10.00 16.08
CA ALA A 294 -26.36 -11.29 16.69
C ALA A 294 -25.32 -12.37 16.38
N LEU A 295 -24.44 -12.15 15.39
CA LEU A 295 -23.36 -13.07 15.07
C LEU A 295 -22.26 -13.00 16.15
N PRO A 296 -21.83 -14.15 16.71
CA PRO A 296 -20.80 -14.16 17.76
C PRO A 296 -19.46 -13.59 17.33
N VAL A 297 -19.16 -13.64 16.03
CA VAL A 297 -17.93 -13.14 15.42
C VAL A 297 -17.92 -11.63 15.19
N VAL A 298 -19.07 -10.97 15.37
CA VAL A 298 -19.24 -9.54 15.17
C VAL A 298 -19.18 -8.83 16.53
N GLN A 299 -18.26 -7.90 16.68
CA GLN A 299 -18.08 -7.11 17.88
C GLN A 299 -18.97 -5.88 17.89
N ASN A 300 -19.10 -5.20 16.74
CA ASN A 300 -19.96 -4.05 16.59
C ASN A 300 -20.35 -3.81 15.12
N VAL A 301 -21.44 -3.08 14.90
CA VAL A 301 -21.92 -2.65 13.58
C VAL A 301 -22.34 -1.20 13.67
N TYR A 302 -21.80 -0.37 12.78
CA TYR A 302 -22.14 1.04 12.68
C TYR A 302 -22.79 1.34 11.33
N LEU A 303 -23.97 1.93 11.37
CA LEU A 303 -24.58 2.52 10.18
C LEU A 303 -23.92 3.90 9.95
N ARG A 304 -23.12 3.99 8.89
CA ARG A 304 -22.36 5.22 8.57
C ARG A 304 -23.16 6.17 7.70
N GLU A 305 -23.92 5.65 6.77
CA GLU A 305 -24.67 6.42 5.78
C GLU A 305 -25.92 5.63 5.35
N HIS A 306 -26.99 6.34 5.10
CA HIS A 306 -28.17 5.80 4.41
C HIS A 306 -28.82 6.89 3.60
N GLN A 307 -28.67 6.83 2.29
CA GLN A 307 -29.31 7.75 1.34
C GLN A 307 -29.39 7.14 -0.07
N ASN A 308 -30.35 7.59 -0.85
CA ASN A 308 -30.48 7.24 -2.27
C ASN A 308 -30.50 5.70 -2.54
N GLY A 309 -31.15 4.93 -1.67
CA GLY A 309 -31.26 3.48 -1.84
C GLY A 309 -29.97 2.72 -1.51
N LYS A 310 -29.02 3.34 -0.83
CA LYS A 310 -27.75 2.76 -0.41
C LYS A 310 -27.50 3.03 1.07
N ALA A 311 -27.15 1.98 1.80
CA ALA A 311 -26.65 2.08 3.17
C ALA A 311 -25.21 1.60 3.23
N ILE A 312 -24.39 2.24 4.08
CA ILE A 312 -23.01 1.84 4.33
C ILE A 312 -22.89 1.45 5.79
N LEU A 313 -22.49 0.19 6.01
CA LEU A 313 -22.21 -0.37 7.32
C LEU A 313 -20.71 -0.56 7.51
N SER A 314 -20.23 -0.30 8.72
CA SER A 314 -18.89 -0.66 9.18
C SER A 314 -19.03 -1.76 10.25
N ILE A 315 -18.42 -2.91 10.00
CA ILE A 315 -18.58 -4.11 10.82
C ILE A 315 -17.23 -4.43 11.48
N GLU A 316 -17.16 -4.34 12.79
CA GLU A 316 -16.01 -4.78 13.57
C GLU A 316 -16.09 -6.29 13.78
N THR A 317 -15.20 -7.00 13.12
CA THR A 317 -15.12 -8.46 13.17
C THR A 317 -13.69 -8.93 12.90
N THR A 318 -13.35 -10.07 13.46
CA THR A 318 -12.10 -10.80 13.12
C THR A 318 -12.30 -11.78 11.98
N GLU A 319 -13.55 -11.98 11.55
CA GLU A 319 -13.88 -12.88 10.45
C GLU A 319 -13.66 -12.21 9.08
N ARG A 320 -13.40 -13.06 8.11
CA ARG A 320 -13.28 -12.66 6.71
C ARG A 320 -14.65 -12.31 6.12
N PRO A 321 -14.71 -11.39 5.16
CA PRO A 321 -15.99 -11.02 4.52
C PRO A 321 -16.76 -12.18 3.93
N ASP A 322 -16.12 -13.15 3.29
CA ASP A 322 -16.77 -14.32 2.71
C ASP A 322 -17.38 -15.23 3.77
N THR A 323 -16.67 -15.47 4.87
CA THR A 323 -17.18 -16.23 6.02
C THR A 323 -18.33 -15.48 6.70
N LEU A 324 -18.18 -14.17 6.87
CA LEU A 324 -19.22 -13.32 7.45
C LEU A 324 -20.53 -13.38 6.66
N VAL A 325 -20.45 -13.33 5.33
CA VAL A 325 -21.61 -13.47 4.44
C VAL A 325 -22.27 -14.83 4.60
N GLN A 326 -21.50 -15.92 4.65
CA GLN A 326 -22.03 -17.26 4.85
C GLN A 326 -22.77 -17.40 6.20
N LEU A 327 -22.19 -16.87 7.27
CA LEU A 327 -22.81 -16.87 8.59
C LEU A 327 -24.09 -16.04 8.60
N LEU A 328 -24.06 -14.87 7.98
CA LEU A 328 -25.22 -13.99 7.88
C LEU A 328 -26.38 -14.65 7.09
N GLN A 329 -26.08 -15.27 5.96
CA GLN A 329 -27.09 -15.98 5.14
C GLN A 329 -27.78 -17.10 5.90
N ARG A 330 -27.09 -17.75 6.82
CA ARG A 330 -27.68 -18.81 7.66
C ARG A 330 -28.60 -18.28 8.77
N GLN A 331 -28.36 -17.07 9.22
CA GLN A 331 -29.03 -16.48 10.38
C GLN A 331 -30.17 -15.54 9.99
N THR A 332 -30.04 -14.81 8.89
CA THR A 332 -31.02 -13.81 8.49
C THR A 332 -32.23 -14.45 7.77
N ASN A 333 -33.41 -13.88 8.00
CA ASN A 333 -34.62 -14.18 7.23
C ASN A 333 -34.78 -13.23 6.03
N LEU A 334 -33.89 -12.28 5.84
CA LEU A 334 -33.89 -11.38 4.70
C LEU A 334 -33.39 -12.11 3.44
N GLY A 335 -33.93 -11.74 2.29
CA GLY A 335 -33.38 -12.15 1.01
C GLY A 335 -32.10 -11.36 0.71
N LEU A 336 -30.95 -12.02 0.65
CA LEU A 336 -29.68 -11.41 0.33
C LEU A 336 -29.25 -11.80 -1.07
N PHE A 337 -28.96 -10.82 -1.89
CA PHE A 337 -28.28 -11.00 -3.17
C PHE A 337 -26.88 -10.40 -3.08
N ILE A 338 -25.85 -11.24 -3.12
CA ILE A 338 -24.46 -10.85 -2.99
C ILE A 338 -23.92 -10.43 -4.35
N ALA A 339 -23.63 -9.15 -4.52
CA ALA A 339 -23.07 -8.63 -5.76
C ALA A 339 -21.55 -8.82 -5.85
N SER A 340 -20.84 -8.60 -4.74
CA SER A 340 -19.39 -8.83 -4.66
C SER A 340 -18.91 -8.97 -3.22
N VAL A 341 -17.85 -9.73 -3.05
CA VAL A 341 -17.12 -9.87 -1.79
C VAL A 341 -15.63 -9.70 -2.09
N THR A 342 -15.00 -8.75 -1.43
CA THR A 342 -13.56 -8.52 -1.47
C THR A 342 -12.96 -8.72 -0.08
N ALA A 343 -11.66 -8.53 0.10
CA ALA A 343 -11.02 -8.74 1.40
C ALA A 343 -11.56 -7.83 2.51
N ASN A 344 -12.10 -6.65 2.19
CA ASN A 344 -12.57 -5.67 3.16
C ASN A 344 -13.95 -5.10 2.85
N ASN A 345 -14.58 -5.52 1.77
CA ASN A 345 -15.83 -4.94 1.32
C ASN A 345 -16.83 -6.01 0.84
N ILE A 346 -18.06 -5.84 1.22
CA ILE A 346 -19.20 -6.65 0.78
C ILE A 346 -20.20 -5.71 0.12
N LYS A 347 -20.62 -6.04 -1.11
CA LYS A 347 -21.74 -5.34 -1.78
C LYS A 347 -22.90 -6.32 -1.92
N LEU A 348 -24.05 -5.95 -1.41
CA LEU A 348 -25.26 -6.78 -1.49
C LEU A 348 -26.52 -5.92 -1.61
N SER A 349 -27.55 -6.53 -2.14
CA SER A 349 -28.92 -6.00 -2.08
C SER A 349 -29.76 -6.85 -1.13
N VAL A 350 -30.75 -6.20 -0.51
CA VAL A 350 -31.62 -6.81 0.50
C VAL A 350 -33.08 -6.65 0.08
N SER A 351 -33.84 -7.74 0.20
CA SER A 351 -35.30 -7.76 0.09
C SER A 351 -35.91 -8.43 1.32
N ARG A 352 -37.08 -7.99 1.70
CA ARG A 352 -37.89 -8.67 2.70
C ARG A 352 -38.65 -9.84 2.09
#